data_24d3005c5f7ea9cc6afcc7b3a40891ac
#
_entry.id   24d3005c5f7ea9cc6afcc7b3a40891ac
#
_cell.length_a   1.000
_cell.length_b   1.000
_cell.length_c   1.000
_cell.angle_alpha   90.00
_cell.angle_beta   90.00
_cell.angle_gamma   90.00
#
_symmetry.space_group_name_H-M   'P 1'
#
loop_
_entity.id
_entity.type
_entity.pdbx_description
1 polymer ?
#
loop_
_entity_poly.entity_id
_entity_poly.type
_entity_poly.pdbx_seq_one_letter_code
_entity_poly.pdbx_strand_id
1 'polypeptide(L)'
;MDMQREAVKMIFRKLEAEKQYYIRAFEVEGQNSFEEMLFDGIYSMIQMALEIHPVDMHGFDKCMSPEVFIKFHAITMVNGIKIWILDKEYNISADEAMDMYQFLMTHSFVELIDGKK
;
A
#
# COMPACT_ATOMS: atom_id res chain seq x y z
N MET A 1 -15.45 4.39 -3.28
CA MET A 1 -14.15 4.21 -2.61
C MET A 1 -14.22 3.48 -1.31
N ASP A 2 -15.39 3.45 -0.68
CA ASP A 2 -15.53 2.78 0.61
C ASP A 2 -15.23 1.29 0.53
N MET A 3 -15.61 0.66 -0.58
CA MET A 3 -15.38 -0.76 -0.74
C MET A 3 -13.89 -1.10 -0.77
N GLN A 4 -13.10 -0.30 -1.49
CA GLN A 4 -11.66 -0.52 -1.55
C GLN A 4 -11.01 -0.23 -0.21
N ARG A 5 -11.49 0.78 0.48
CA ARG A 5 -10.98 1.10 1.80
C ARG A 5 -11.21 -0.05 2.77
N GLU A 6 -12.39 -0.66 2.72
CA GLU A 6 -12.68 -1.79 3.60
C GLU A 6 -11.81 -2.99 3.26
N ALA A 7 -11.55 -3.21 1.98
CA ALA A 7 -10.68 -4.32 1.57
C ALA A 7 -9.27 -4.13 2.10
N VAL A 8 -8.74 -2.90 1.99
CA VAL A 8 -7.41 -2.60 2.50
C VAL A 8 -7.37 -2.77 4.02
N LYS A 9 -8.41 -2.30 4.68
CA LYS A 9 -8.50 -2.42 6.14
C LYS A 9 -8.47 -3.87 6.58
N MET A 10 -9.15 -4.74 5.86
CA MET A 10 -9.16 -6.16 6.16
C MET A 10 -7.77 -6.76 6.01
N ILE A 11 -7.04 -6.35 4.97
CA ILE A 11 -5.67 -6.81 4.77
C ILE A 11 -4.79 -6.41 5.95
N PHE A 12 -4.88 -5.16 6.36
CA PHE A 12 -4.06 -4.66 7.47
C PHE A 12 -4.39 -5.39 8.77
N ARG A 13 -5.67 -5.63 9.03
CA ARG A 13 -6.08 -6.32 10.26
C ARG A 13 -5.64 -7.77 10.26
N LYS A 14 -5.68 -8.44 9.12
CA LYS A 14 -5.22 -9.80 9.04
C LYS A 14 -3.71 -9.87 9.25
N LEU A 15 -2.97 -8.93 8.68
CA LEU A 15 -1.52 -8.88 8.88
C LEU A 15 -1.18 -8.66 10.35
N GLU A 16 -1.93 -7.80 11.02
CA GLU A 16 -1.70 -7.57 12.44
C GLU A 16 -1.98 -8.81 13.27
N ALA A 17 -3.08 -9.47 12.98
CA ALA A 17 -3.50 -10.64 13.74
C ALA A 17 -2.48 -11.77 13.67
N GLU A 18 -1.77 -11.89 12.55
CA GLU A 18 -0.80 -12.96 12.35
C GLU A 18 0.60 -12.38 12.11
N LYS A 19 0.92 -11.33 12.83
CA LYS A 19 2.12 -10.54 12.57
C LYS A 19 3.39 -11.39 12.61
N GLN A 20 3.51 -12.27 13.60
CA GLN A 20 4.73 -13.09 13.71
C GLN A 20 4.91 -14.00 12.50
N TYR A 21 3.82 -14.53 11.99
CA TYR A 21 3.88 -15.35 10.79
C TYR A 21 4.38 -14.54 9.61
N TYR A 22 3.87 -13.32 9.45
CA TYR A 22 4.25 -12.50 8.30
C TYR A 22 5.66 -11.94 8.42
N ILE A 23 6.12 -11.67 9.63
CA ILE A 23 7.52 -11.29 9.83
C ILE A 23 8.43 -12.39 9.26
N ARG A 24 8.13 -13.63 9.60
CA ARG A 24 8.93 -14.73 9.09
C ARG A 24 8.81 -14.88 7.59
N ALA A 25 7.62 -14.67 7.06
CA ALA A 25 7.39 -14.80 5.62
C ALA A 25 8.23 -13.80 4.84
N PHE A 26 8.35 -12.56 5.36
CA PHE A 26 9.18 -11.55 4.72
C PHE A 26 10.66 -11.85 4.85
N GLU A 27 11.06 -12.52 5.92
CA GLU A 27 12.47 -12.71 6.24
C GLU A 27 13.08 -13.98 5.64
N VAL A 28 12.30 -14.78 4.95
CA VAL A 28 12.84 -16.00 4.33
C VAL A 28 13.80 -15.59 3.22
N GLU A 29 15.07 -15.96 3.43
CA GLU A 29 16.15 -15.54 2.54
C GLU A 29 16.09 -16.22 1.20
N GLY A 30 16.37 -15.45 0.14
CA GLY A 30 16.39 -15.99 -1.20
C GLY A 30 15.03 -16.28 -1.78
N GLN A 31 13.98 -15.93 -1.07
CA GLN A 31 12.62 -16.17 -1.51
C GLN A 31 11.79 -14.93 -1.32
N ASN A 32 11.21 -14.46 -2.40
CA ASN A 32 10.32 -13.31 -2.34
C ASN A 32 8.88 -13.70 -2.64
N SER A 33 8.55 -14.99 -2.50
CA SER A 33 7.23 -15.46 -2.90
C SER A 33 6.11 -14.80 -2.12
N PHE A 34 6.31 -14.55 -0.82
CA PHE A 34 5.26 -13.87 -0.06
C PHE A 34 5.12 -12.42 -0.52
N GLU A 35 6.24 -11.74 -0.72
CA GLU A 35 6.21 -10.35 -1.17
C GLU A 35 5.57 -10.26 -2.55
N GLU A 36 5.90 -11.18 -3.45
CA GLU A 36 5.31 -11.22 -4.78
C GLU A 36 3.82 -11.48 -4.72
N MET A 37 3.41 -12.41 -3.86
CA MET A 37 2.00 -12.72 -3.69
C MET A 37 1.23 -11.52 -3.16
N LEU A 38 1.82 -10.83 -2.19
CA LEU A 38 1.22 -9.63 -1.64
C LEU A 38 1.11 -8.54 -2.71
N PHE A 39 2.18 -8.35 -3.48
CA PHE A 39 2.18 -7.39 -4.57
C PHE A 39 1.10 -7.73 -5.58
N ASP A 40 1.02 -8.98 -6.01
CA ASP A 40 0.04 -9.39 -7.00
C ASP A 40 -1.40 -9.17 -6.51
N GLY A 41 -1.65 -9.46 -5.24
CA GLY A 41 -2.97 -9.25 -4.66
C GLY A 41 -3.35 -7.78 -4.63
N ILE A 42 -2.40 -6.95 -4.22
CA ILE A 42 -2.65 -5.50 -4.16
C ILE A 42 -2.79 -4.92 -5.57
N TYR A 43 -1.96 -5.39 -6.50
CA TYR A 43 -2.05 -4.96 -7.89
C TYR A 43 -3.45 -5.25 -8.45
N SER A 44 -3.93 -6.47 -8.23
CA SER A 44 -5.26 -6.84 -8.71
C SER A 44 -6.36 -5.99 -8.08
N MET A 45 -6.22 -5.70 -6.80
CA MET A 45 -7.21 -4.89 -6.11
C MET A 45 -7.27 -3.47 -6.68
N ILE A 46 -6.12 -2.87 -6.93
CA ILE A 46 -6.06 -1.53 -7.51
C ILE A 46 -6.59 -1.56 -8.93
N GLN A 47 -6.23 -2.60 -9.69
CA GLN A 47 -6.70 -2.75 -11.06
C GLN A 47 -8.22 -2.77 -11.12
N MET A 48 -8.84 -3.55 -10.24
CA MET A 48 -10.30 -3.61 -10.17
C MET A 48 -10.91 -2.27 -9.78
N ALA A 49 -10.27 -1.59 -8.84
CA ALA A 49 -10.75 -0.28 -8.42
C ALA A 49 -10.74 0.72 -9.58
N LEU A 50 -9.71 0.67 -10.41
CA LEU A 50 -9.61 1.57 -11.55
C LEU A 50 -10.60 1.25 -12.66
N GLU A 51 -11.03 0.00 -12.76
CA GLU A 51 -12.06 -0.35 -13.72
C GLU A 51 -13.39 0.28 -13.33
N ILE A 52 -13.63 0.41 -12.04
CA ILE A 52 -14.88 0.99 -11.53
C ILE A 52 -14.76 2.52 -11.47
N HIS A 53 -13.58 3.02 -11.07
CA HIS A 53 -13.35 4.45 -10.89
C HIS A 53 -12.11 4.88 -11.67
N PRO A 54 -12.25 5.16 -12.97
CA PRO A 54 -11.09 5.55 -13.79
C PRO A 54 -10.41 6.80 -13.24
N VAL A 55 -9.09 6.82 -13.38
CA VAL A 55 -8.27 7.92 -12.88
C VAL A 55 -8.09 8.95 -13.98
N ASP A 56 -8.23 10.22 -13.62
CA ASP A 56 -7.92 11.33 -14.52
C ASP A 56 -6.44 11.69 -14.33
N MET A 57 -5.66 11.45 -15.36
CA MET A 57 -4.21 11.67 -15.31
C MET A 57 -3.81 13.13 -15.59
N HIS A 58 -4.78 14.00 -15.83
CA HIS A 58 -4.52 15.42 -16.07
C HIS A 58 -3.49 15.66 -17.17
N GLY A 59 -3.56 14.86 -18.23
CA GLY A 59 -2.65 15.02 -19.35
C GLY A 59 -1.35 14.26 -19.25
N PHE A 60 -1.13 13.53 -18.18
CA PHE A 60 0.11 12.75 -18.00
C PHE A 60 0.02 11.34 -18.58
N ASP A 61 -1.09 10.99 -19.23
CA ASP A 61 -1.24 9.66 -19.81
C ASP A 61 -0.18 9.34 -20.85
N LYS A 62 0.47 10.35 -21.44
CA LYS A 62 1.57 10.09 -22.35
C LYS A 62 2.79 9.53 -21.64
N CYS A 63 2.96 9.91 -20.38
CA CYS A 63 4.13 9.53 -19.60
C CYS A 63 3.85 8.38 -18.66
N MET A 64 2.58 8.10 -18.38
CA MET A 64 2.21 7.11 -17.39
C MET A 64 0.99 6.33 -17.84
N SER A 65 1.21 5.06 -18.15
CA SER A 65 0.11 4.17 -18.49
C SER A 65 -0.64 3.74 -17.23
N PRO A 66 -1.87 3.23 -17.37
CA PRO A 66 -2.55 2.66 -16.20
C PRO A 66 -1.75 1.58 -15.50
N GLU A 67 -1.03 0.76 -16.27
CA GLU A 67 -0.20 -0.29 -15.68
C GLU A 67 0.90 0.29 -14.79
N VAL A 68 1.57 1.34 -15.25
CA VAL A 68 2.64 1.96 -14.48
C VAL A 68 2.08 2.59 -13.22
N PHE A 69 0.91 3.22 -13.35
CA PHE A 69 0.24 3.83 -12.20
C PHE A 69 -0.06 2.77 -11.13
N ILE A 70 -0.63 1.63 -11.54
CA ILE A 70 -0.96 0.56 -10.62
C ILE A 70 0.29 -0.01 -9.97
N LYS A 71 1.33 -0.24 -10.77
CA LYS A 71 2.60 -0.76 -10.25
C LYS A 71 3.19 0.14 -9.19
N PHE A 72 3.20 1.43 -9.47
CA PHE A 72 3.78 2.40 -8.56
C PHE A 72 3.06 2.35 -7.20
N HIS A 73 1.75 2.33 -7.25
CA HIS A 73 0.98 2.32 -6.01
C HIS A 73 1.05 0.98 -5.29
N ALA A 74 1.10 -0.11 -6.04
CA ALA A 74 1.23 -1.43 -5.42
C ALA A 74 2.57 -1.58 -4.73
N ILE A 75 3.65 -1.13 -5.36
CA ILE A 75 4.99 -1.19 -4.76
C ILE A 75 5.03 -0.34 -3.49
N THR A 76 4.44 0.86 -3.56
CA THR A 76 4.42 1.75 -2.41
C THR A 76 3.69 1.11 -1.23
N MET A 77 2.55 0.48 -1.49
CA MET A 77 1.80 -0.16 -0.41
C MET A 77 2.54 -1.35 0.17
N VAL A 78 3.14 -2.17 -0.68
CA VAL A 78 3.91 -3.32 -0.19
C VAL A 78 5.06 -2.84 0.70
N ASN A 79 5.78 -1.81 0.27
CA ASN A 79 6.89 -1.30 1.06
C ASN A 79 6.41 -0.70 2.37
N GLY A 80 5.28 -0.01 2.36
CA GLY A 80 4.70 0.51 3.58
C GLY A 80 4.33 -0.58 4.57
N ILE A 81 3.77 -1.67 4.06
CA ILE A 81 3.42 -2.81 4.89
C ILE A 81 4.69 -3.44 5.48
N LYS A 82 5.74 -3.58 4.67
CA LYS A 82 7.00 -4.13 5.16
C LYS A 82 7.58 -3.29 6.28
N ILE A 83 7.58 -1.98 6.13
CA ILE A 83 8.08 -1.09 7.17
C ILE A 83 7.29 -1.30 8.45
N TRP A 84 5.98 -1.34 8.34
CA TRP A 84 5.11 -1.51 9.50
C TRP A 84 5.34 -2.85 10.19
N ILE A 85 5.44 -3.92 9.42
CA ILE A 85 5.52 -5.28 9.98
C ILE A 85 6.92 -5.55 10.54
N LEU A 86 7.97 -5.11 9.85
CA LEU A 86 9.33 -5.50 10.18
C LEU A 86 10.05 -4.55 11.14
N ASP A 87 9.64 -3.30 11.20
CA ASP A 87 10.30 -2.33 12.08
C ASP A 87 9.80 -2.52 13.50
N LYS A 88 10.68 -2.99 14.37
CA LYS A 88 10.30 -3.32 15.74
C LYS A 88 9.95 -2.09 16.56
N GLU A 89 10.47 -0.93 16.18
CA GLU A 89 10.18 0.29 16.90
C GLU A 89 8.90 0.96 16.44
N TYR A 90 8.42 0.57 15.27
CA TYR A 90 7.20 1.13 14.70
C TYR A 90 6.02 0.23 15.05
N ASN A 91 5.66 0.24 16.32
CA ASN A 91 4.68 -0.69 16.83
C ASN A 91 3.31 -0.02 16.98
N ILE A 92 2.59 0.08 15.87
CA ILE A 92 1.26 0.67 15.85
C ILE A 92 0.24 -0.37 15.41
N SER A 93 -1.02 -0.10 15.71
CA SER A 93 -2.10 -1.02 15.35
C SER A 93 -2.39 -0.97 13.85
N ALA A 94 -3.19 -1.95 13.39
CA ALA A 94 -3.62 -1.98 12.00
C ALA A 94 -4.38 -0.71 11.63
N ASP A 95 -5.25 -0.25 12.51
CA ASP A 95 -6.03 0.94 12.23
C ASP A 95 -5.14 2.17 12.16
N GLU A 96 -4.14 2.25 13.04
CA GLU A 96 -3.18 3.36 13.01
C GLU A 96 -2.33 3.30 11.75
N ALA A 97 -1.92 2.10 11.33
CA ALA A 97 -1.14 1.94 10.11
C ALA A 97 -1.94 2.38 8.90
N MET A 98 -3.22 2.04 8.88
CA MET A 98 -4.11 2.44 7.81
C MET A 98 -4.25 3.95 7.75
N ASP A 99 -4.42 4.59 8.90
CA ASP A 99 -4.54 6.04 8.98
C ASP A 99 -3.27 6.72 8.50
N MET A 100 -2.12 6.18 8.88
CA MET A 100 -0.83 6.72 8.46
C MET A 100 -0.67 6.60 6.95
N TYR A 101 -1.02 5.44 6.40
CA TYR A 101 -0.94 5.23 4.96
C TYR A 101 -1.82 6.24 4.22
N GLN A 102 -3.04 6.42 4.70
CA GLN A 102 -3.97 7.36 4.08
C GLN A 102 -3.45 8.79 4.16
N PHE A 103 -2.88 9.16 5.29
CA PHE A 103 -2.29 10.49 5.45
C PHE A 103 -1.18 10.72 4.44
N LEU A 104 -0.29 9.75 4.30
CA LEU A 104 0.84 9.88 3.37
C LEU A 104 0.39 9.92 1.92
N MET A 105 -0.71 9.25 1.60
CA MET A 105 -1.24 9.24 0.24
C MET A 105 -1.97 10.52 -0.12
N THR A 106 -2.44 11.27 0.88
CA THR A 106 -3.23 12.48 0.62
C THR A 106 -2.45 13.78 0.83
N HIS A 107 -1.16 13.67 1.23
CA HIS A 107 -0.32 14.86 1.45
C HIS A 107 0.99 14.70 0.71
N SER A 108 1.40 15.72 -0.01
CA SER A 108 2.64 15.65 -0.75
C SER A 108 3.83 15.92 0.16
N PHE A 109 4.98 15.41 -0.26
CA PHE A 109 6.23 15.64 0.43
C PHE A 109 6.54 17.14 0.55
N VAL A 110 6.35 17.86 -0.55
CA VAL A 110 6.60 19.31 -0.57
C VAL A 110 5.67 20.02 0.39
N GLU A 111 4.42 19.64 0.38
CA GLU A 111 3.41 20.20 1.26
C GLU A 111 3.80 20.06 2.73
N LEU A 112 4.29 18.88 3.10
CA LEU A 112 4.65 18.60 4.48
C LEU A 112 5.91 19.34 4.90
N ILE A 113 6.87 19.49 3.99
CA ILE A 113 8.10 20.23 4.27
C ILE A 113 7.82 21.71 4.44
N ASP A 114 7.00 22.26 3.56
CA ASP A 114 6.70 23.70 3.57
C ASP A 114 5.74 24.09 4.67
N GLY A 115 5.10 23.11 5.29
CA GLY A 115 4.10 23.39 6.30
C GLY A 115 2.82 23.98 5.73
N LYS A 116 2.58 23.81 4.44
CA LYS A 116 1.37 24.29 3.77
C LYS A 116 0.41 23.15 3.52
N LYS A 117 -0.85 23.47 3.54
CA LYS A 117 -1.88 22.49 3.31
C LYS A 117 -2.35 22.44 1.89
#